data_d6ec94b617f47be679d50ae87fddad8c
#
_entry.id   d6ec94b617f47be679d50ae87fddad8c
#
_cell.length_a   1.000
_cell.length_b   1.000
_cell.length_c   1.000
_cell.angle_alpha   90.00
_cell.angle_beta   90.00
_cell.angle_gamma   90.00
#
_symmetry.space_group_name_H-M   'P 1'
#
loop_
_entity.id
_entity.type
_entity.pdbx_description
1 polymer ?
#
loop_
_entity_poly.entity_id
_entity_poly.type
_entity_poly.pdbx_seq_one_letter_code
_entity_poly.pdbx_strand_id
1 'polypeptide(L)'
;FITGAEGEAALKPFTNDLFKGILCLFLLDMGLVSARRFAQLKKLGRVPILFALLMPIPNAILGIMVAWFSGMNAGDALLFATLCASASYIAVPAALRLSVPEANPGVYVTMALAVTFPFNILVGLPIYLGVIRFLWP
;
A
#
# COMPACT_ATOMS: atom_id res chain seq x y z
N PHE A 1 -13.73 -15.09 16.44
CA PHE A 1 -14.99 -15.86 16.30
C PHE A 1 -15.28 -16.75 17.52
N ILE A 2 -14.26 -17.30 18.21
CA ILE A 2 -14.48 -18.24 19.35
C ILE A 2 -14.80 -17.49 20.63
N THR A 3 -14.21 -16.33 20.87
CA THR A 3 -14.32 -15.55 22.12
C THR A 3 -15.27 -14.35 22.04
N GLY A 4 -15.74 -13.99 20.85
CA GLY A 4 -16.70 -12.90 20.65
C GLY A 4 -16.27 -11.56 21.26
N ALA A 5 -17.23 -10.80 21.77
CA ALA A 5 -17.02 -9.47 22.35
C ALA A 5 -16.14 -9.43 23.60
N GLU A 6 -16.14 -10.50 24.40
CA GLU A 6 -15.29 -10.59 25.59
C GLU A 6 -13.82 -10.70 25.22
N GLY A 7 -13.49 -11.50 24.20
CA GLY A 7 -12.13 -11.61 23.68
C GLY A 7 -11.65 -10.30 23.03
N GLU A 8 -12.53 -9.59 22.34
CA GLU A 8 -12.23 -8.27 21.79
C GLU A 8 -11.91 -7.28 22.92
N ALA A 9 -12.72 -7.22 23.97
CA ALA A 9 -12.50 -6.33 25.09
C ALA A 9 -11.19 -6.64 25.83
N ALA A 10 -10.86 -7.91 26.02
CA ALA A 10 -9.61 -8.34 26.67
C ALA A 10 -8.36 -7.98 25.86
N LEU A 11 -8.44 -8.04 24.52
CA LEU A 11 -7.33 -7.76 23.62
C LEU A 11 -7.22 -6.30 23.18
N LYS A 12 -8.24 -5.47 23.49
CA LYS A 12 -8.30 -4.06 23.09
C LYS A 12 -7.03 -3.24 23.38
N PRO A 13 -6.35 -3.37 24.54
CA PRO A 13 -5.09 -2.66 24.79
C PRO A 13 -4.01 -2.99 23.77
N PHE A 14 -3.97 -4.23 23.25
CA PHE A 14 -3.00 -4.68 22.26
C PHE A 14 -3.43 -4.34 20.85
N THR A 15 -4.71 -4.54 20.52
CA THR A 15 -5.22 -4.37 19.16
C THR A 15 -5.48 -2.92 18.77
N ASN A 16 -5.72 -2.03 19.74
CA ASN A 16 -5.98 -0.62 19.47
C ASN A 16 -4.83 0.29 19.93
N ASP A 17 -4.51 0.31 21.21
CA ASP A 17 -3.59 1.33 21.74
C ASP A 17 -2.14 1.02 21.43
N LEU A 18 -1.69 -0.20 21.73
CA LEU A 18 -0.34 -0.65 21.42
C LEU A 18 -0.11 -0.74 19.91
N PHE A 19 -1.11 -1.24 19.17
CA PHE A 19 -1.03 -1.35 17.71
C PHE A 19 -0.81 0.01 17.04
N LYS A 20 -1.52 1.07 17.46
CA LYS A 20 -1.32 2.42 16.92
C LYS A 20 0.10 2.93 17.14
N GLY A 21 0.66 2.70 18.33
CA GLY A 21 2.03 3.08 18.65
C GLY A 21 3.05 2.35 17.76
N ILE A 22 2.91 1.03 17.63
CA ILE A 22 3.76 0.20 16.77
C ILE A 22 3.60 0.61 15.30
N LEU A 23 2.38 0.90 14.84
CA LEU A 23 2.12 1.38 13.49
C LEU A 23 2.82 2.71 13.21
N CYS A 24 2.79 3.66 14.15
CA CYS A 24 3.51 4.92 14.00
C CYS A 24 5.03 4.70 13.87
N LEU A 25 5.62 3.83 14.68
CA LEU A 25 7.03 3.48 14.59
C LEU A 25 7.35 2.78 13.26
N PHE A 26 6.50 1.87 12.81
CA PHE A 26 6.64 1.22 11.52
C PHE A 26 6.59 2.21 10.35
N LEU A 27 5.62 3.14 10.36
CA LEU A 27 5.51 4.18 9.33
C LEU A 27 6.70 5.14 9.35
N LEU A 28 7.22 5.47 10.52
CA LEU A 28 8.45 6.27 10.66
C LEU A 28 9.64 5.54 10.04
N ASP A 29 9.84 4.27 10.36
CA ASP A 29 10.91 3.45 9.79
C ASP A 29 10.77 3.35 8.26
N MET A 30 9.56 3.09 7.76
CA MET A 30 9.28 3.07 6.31
C MET A 30 9.56 4.41 5.65
N GLY A 31 9.26 5.53 6.32
CA GLY A 31 9.60 6.88 5.85
C GLY A 31 11.13 7.08 5.74
N LEU A 32 11.88 6.64 6.73
CA LEU A 32 13.34 6.70 6.73
C LEU A 32 13.96 5.82 5.63
N VAL A 33 13.45 4.59 5.45
CA VAL A 33 13.88 3.68 4.37
C VAL A 33 13.57 4.29 3.00
N SER A 34 12.36 4.85 2.82
CA SER A 34 11.99 5.58 1.60
C SER A 34 12.93 6.74 1.32
N ALA A 35 13.22 7.56 2.33
CA ALA A 35 14.13 8.71 2.19
C ALA A 35 15.53 8.30 1.72
N ARG A 36 16.08 7.21 2.27
CA ARG A 36 17.37 6.65 1.83
C ARG A 36 17.33 6.17 0.38
N ARG A 37 16.19 5.68 -0.10
CA ARG A 37 16.00 5.22 -1.49
C ARG A 37 15.84 6.38 -2.47
N PHE A 38 15.40 7.57 -2.06
CA PHE A 38 15.29 8.73 -2.93
C PHE A 38 16.61 9.08 -3.64
N ALA A 39 17.74 8.87 -2.99
CA ALA A 39 19.05 9.09 -3.63
C ALA A 39 19.28 8.18 -4.85
N GLN A 40 18.65 7.01 -4.87
CA GLN A 40 18.76 6.04 -5.97
C GLN A 40 17.82 6.36 -7.14
N LEU A 41 16.80 7.22 -6.97
CA LEU A 41 15.85 7.62 -8.03
C LEU A 41 16.57 8.25 -9.22
N LYS A 42 17.63 9.02 -8.97
CA LYS A 42 18.42 9.64 -10.04
C LYS A 42 19.02 8.63 -11.02
N LYS A 43 19.23 7.39 -10.57
CA LYS A 43 19.79 6.30 -11.37
C LYS A 43 18.73 5.48 -12.11
N LEU A 44 17.44 5.63 -11.75
CA LEU A 44 16.36 4.82 -12.30
C LEU A 44 15.95 5.22 -13.73
N GLY A 45 16.16 6.48 -14.11
CA GLY A 45 15.59 7.01 -15.34
C GLY A 45 14.11 7.39 -15.20
N ARG A 46 13.55 8.04 -16.25
CA ARG A 46 12.18 8.59 -16.22
C ARG A 46 11.09 7.53 -16.36
N VAL A 47 11.32 6.51 -17.18
CA VAL A 47 10.29 5.49 -17.50
C VAL A 47 9.87 4.67 -16.28
N PRO A 48 10.79 4.07 -15.49
CA PRO A 48 10.40 3.37 -14.26
C PRO A 48 9.69 4.26 -13.24
N ILE A 49 10.11 5.52 -13.09
CA ILE A 49 9.47 6.46 -12.16
C ILE A 49 8.04 6.75 -12.60
N LEU A 50 7.83 7.05 -13.89
CA LEU A 50 6.50 7.31 -14.44
C LEU A 50 5.58 6.09 -14.30
N PHE A 51 6.09 4.90 -14.57
CA PHE A 51 5.38 3.65 -14.37
C PHE A 51 4.95 3.46 -12.91
N ALA A 52 5.86 3.68 -11.95
CA ALA A 52 5.59 3.54 -10.51
C ALA A 52 4.57 4.55 -9.98
N LEU A 53 4.44 5.73 -10.62
CA LEU A 53 3.43 6.74 -10.29
C LEU A 53 2.07 6.46 -10.95
N LEU A 54 2.07 5.99 -12.19
CA LEU A 54 0.83 5.85 -12.96
C LEU A 54 0.11 4.53 -12.68
N MET A 55 0.84 3.43 -12.45
CA MET A 55 0.23 2.09 -12.26
C MET A 55 -0.68 1.96 -11.04
N PRO A 56 -0.44 2.60 -9.89
CA PRO A 56 -1.38 2.59 -8.78
C PRO A 56 -2.80 3.04 -9.14
N ILE A 57 -2.94 4.01 -10.03
CA ILE A 57 -4.23 4.60 -10.39
C ILE A 57 -5.18 3.61 -11.08
N PRO A 58 -4.82 2.97 -12.23
CA PRO A 58 -5.69 1.99 -12.85
C PRO A 58 -5.95 0.77 -11.96
N ASN A 59 -4.97 0.35 -11.15
CA ASN A 59 -5.15 -0.75 -10.22
C ASN A 59 -6.14 -0.39 -9.10
N ALA A 60 -6.10 0.83 -8.57
CA ALA A 60 -7.09 1.32 -7.62
C ALA A 60 -8.50 1.36 -8.23
N ILE A 61 -8.62 1.86 -9.47
CA ILE A 61 -9.90 1.89 -10.20
C ILE A 61 -10.46 0.48 -10.34
N LEU A 62 -9.64 -0.48 -10.78
CA LEU A 62 -10.05 -1.88 -10.86
C LEU A 62 -10.47 -2.43 -9.50
N GLY A 63 -9.72 -2.13 -8.44
CA GLY A 63 -10.08 -2.51 -7.07
C GLY A 63 -11.41 -1.93 -6.62
N ILE A 64 -11.67 -0.65 -6.89
CA ILE A 64 -12.95 0.01 -6.58
C ILE A 64 -14.09 -0.64 -7.36
N MET A 65 -13.90 -0.92 -8.66
CA MET A 65 -14.91 -1.59 -9.47
C MET A 65 -15.24 -2.98 -8.93
N VAL A 66 -14.24 -3.79 -8.62
CA VAL A 66 -14.45 -5.13 -8.05
C VAL A 66 -15.17 -5.04 -6.70
N ALA A 67 -14.77 -4.11 -5.83
CA ALA A 67 -15.43 -3.90 -4.54
C ALA A 67 -16.90 -3.49 -4.69
N TRP A 68 -17.20 -2.64 -5.66
CA TRP A 68 -18.57 -2.23 -5.99
C TRP A 68 -19.43 -3.41 -6.43
N PHE A 69 -18.97 -4.19 -7.40
CA PHE A 69 -19.71 -5.37 -7.89
C PHE A 69 -19.84 -6.48 -6.85
N SER A 70 -18.91 -6.57 -5.91
CA SER A 70 -18.93 -7.55 -4.82
C SER A 70 -19.81 -7.13 -3.64
N GLY A 71 -20.42 -5.93 -3.67
CA GLY A 71 -21.27 -5.44 -2.59
C GLY A 71 -20.51 -5.12 -1.29
N MET A 72 -19.20 -4.81 -1.37
CA MET A 72 -18.41 -4.43 -0.20
C MET A 72 -18.90 -3.11 0.37
N ASN A 73 -18.73 -2.90 1.68
CA ASN A 73 -18.96 -1.59 2.28
C ASN A 73 -17.83 -0.61 1.92
N ALA A 74 -18.03 0.70 2.14
CA ALA A 74 -17.09 1.74 1.76
C ALA A 74 -15.70 1.58 2.42
N GLY A 75 -15.65 1.11 3.66
CA GLY A 75 -14.39 0.88 4.37
C GLY A 75 -13.59 -0.27 3.76
N ASP A 76 -14.23 -1.40 3.51
CA ASP A 76 -13.61 -2.56 2.88
C ASP A 76 -13.19 -2.25 1.43
N ALA A 77 -14.00 -1.47 0.70
CA ALA A 77 -13.68 -1.01 -0.65
C ALA A 77 -12.41 -0.14 -0.66
N LEU A 78 -12.24 0.75 0.32
CA LEU A 78 -11.03 1.56 0.44
C LEU A 78 -9.79 0.70 0.71
N LEU A 79 -9.90 -0.26 1.64
CA LEU A 79 -8.81 -1.18 1.95
C LEU A 79 -8.43 -2.02 0.73
N PHE A 80 -9.43 -2.57 0.04
CA PHE A 80 -9.21 -3.40 -1.15
C PHE A 80 -8.60 -2.60 -2.31
N ALA A 81 -9.11 -1.40 -2.60
CA ALA A 81 -8.56 -0.52 -3.63
C ALA A 81 -7.11 -0.11 -3.32
N THR A 82 -6.81 0.22 -2.05
CA THR A 82 -5.45 0.55 -1.61
C THR A 82 -4.52 -0.65 -1.75
N LEU A 83 -4.99 -1.85 -1.44
CA LEU A 83 -4.23 -3.09 -1.62
C LEU A 83 -3.91 -3.33 -3.10
N CYS A 84 -4.89 -3.17 -3.99
CA CYS A 84 -4.70 -3.30 -5.44
C CYS A 84 -3.69 -2.27 -6.00
N ALA A 85 -3.70 -1.05 -5.47
CA ALA A 85 -2.79 0.02 -5.86
C ALA A 85 -1.37 -0.12 -5.27
N SER A 86 -1.19 -1.00 -4.30
CA SER A 86 0.08 -1.13 -3.57
C SER A 86 1.11 -1.96 -4.32
N ALA A 87 2.39 -1.63 -4.10
CA ALA A 87 3.53 -2.41 -4.58
C ALA A 87 4.23 -3.07 -3.38
N SER A 88 4.27 -4.40 -3.35
CA SER A 88 4.94 -5.13 -2.28
C SER A 88 6.45 -4.97 -2.37
N TYR A 89 7.07 -4.56 -1.27
CA TYR A 89 8.53 -4.48 -1.12
C TYR A 89 9.13 -5.65 -0.31
N ILE A 90 8.29 -6.58 0.15
CA ILE A 90 8.70 -7.77 0.91
C ILE A 90 8.50 -9.03 0.08
N ALA A 91 7.27 -9.33 -0.30
CA ALA A 91 6.93 -10.58 -0.99
C ALA A 91 7.36 -10.57 -2.48
N VAL A 92 7.09 -9.47 -3.19
CA VAL A 92 7.44 -9.37 -4.62
C VAL A 92 8.94 -9.45 -4.88
N PRO A 93 9.84 -8.79 -4.12
CA PRO A 93 11.27 -8.98 -4.30
C PRO A 93 11.76 -10.42 -4.12
N ALA A 94 11.18 -11.14 -3.17
CA ALA A 94 11.52 -12.56 -2.99
C ALA A 94 11.05 -13.41 -4.18
N ALA A 95 9.83 -13.20 -4.65
CA ALA A 95 9.29 -13.88 -5.82
C ALA A 95 10.06 -13.56 -7.10
N LEU A 96 10.40 -12.28 -7.34
CA LEU A 96 11.14 -11.86 -8.53
C LEU A 96 12.55 -12.46 -8.59
N ARG A 97 13.23 -12.64 -7.46
CA ARG A 97 14.54 -13.32 -7.44
C ARG A 97 14.49 -14.75 -7.96
N LEU A 98 13.35 -15.42 -7.79
CA LEU A 98 13.15 -16.80 -8.25
C LEU A 98 12.62 -16.86 -9.69
N SER A 99 11.70 -15.94 -10.04
CA SER A 99 10.98 -15.97 -11.33
C SER A 99 11.70 -15.22 -12.43
N VAL A 100 12.40 -14.13 -12.10
CA VAL A 100 13.09 -13.24 -13.05
C VAL A 100 14.43 -12.81 -12.42
N PRO A 101 15.43 -13.73 -12.38
CA PRO A 101 16.72 -13.46 -11.72
C PRO A 101 17.48 -12.27 -12.33
N GLU A 102 17.22 -11.93 -13.60
CA GLU A 102 17.82 -10.81 -14.32
C GLU A 102 17.28 -9.44 -13.85
N ALA A 103 16.13 -9.41 -13.16
CA ALA A 103 15.54 -8.18 -12.68
C ALA A 103 16.41 -7.55 -11.59
N ASN A 104 16.77 -6.28 -11.79
CA ASN A 104 17.62 -5.56 -10.84
C ASN A 104 16.84 -5.17 -9.57
N PRO A 105 17.17 -5.73 -8.39
CA PRO A 105 16.52 -5.39 -7.14
C PRO A 105 16.59 -3.91 -6.78
N GLY A 106 17.66 -3.22 -7.16
CA GLY A 106 17.80 -1.78 -6.95
C GLY A 106 16.74 -0.97 -7.67
N VAL A 107 16.20 -1.45 -8.79
CA VAL A 107 15.15 -0.80 -9.56
C VAL A 107 13.80 -1.01 -8.89
N TYR A 108 13.31 -2.24 -8.82
CA TYR A 108 11.93 -2.50 -8.36
C TYR A 108 11.70 -2.18 -6.89
N VAL A 109 12.69 -2.41 -6.01
CA VAL A 109 12.57 -2.02 -4.59
C VAL A 109 12.55 -0.49 -4.44
N THR A 110 13.37 0.23 -5.22
CA THR A 110 13.35 1.70 -5.20
C THR A 110 12.04 2.25 -5.75
N MET A 111 11.49 1.67 -6.82
CA MET A 111 10.17 2.04 -7.35
C MET A 111 9.08 1.86 -6.29
N ALA A 112 9.05 0.71 -5.62
CA ALA A 112 8.05 0.41 -4.61
C ALA A 112 8.14 1.35 -3.40
N LEU A 113 9.33 1.51 -2.81
CA LEU A 113 9.52 2.26 -1.56
C LEU A 113 9.65 3.76 -1.73
N ALA A 114 10.33 4.23 -2.78
CA ALA A 114 10.59 5.66 -2.93
C ALA A 114 9.59 6.38 -3.85
N VAL A 115 8.76 5.65 -4.60
CA VAL A 115 7.78 6.24 -5.52
C VAL A 115 6.37 5.80 -5.16
N THR A 116 6.04 4.51 -5.35
CA THR A 116 4.66 4.02 -5.21
C THR A 116 4.13 4.15 -3.79
N PHE A 117 4.93 3.78 -2.78
CA PHE A 117 4.50 3.85 -1.38
C PHE A 117 4.21 5.28 -0.91
N PRO A 118 5.12 6.28 -1.05
CA PRO A 118 4.82 7.66 -0.70
C PRO A 118 3.67 8.25 -1.51
N PHE A 119 3.60 7.94 -2.81
CA PHE A 119 2.51 8.38 -3.67
C PHE A 119 1.15 7.88 -3.15
N ASN A 120 1.04 6.60 -2.85
CA ASN A 120 -0.22 6.03 -2.36
C ASN A 120 -0.66 6.63 -1.03
N ILE A 121 0.27 6.88 -0.10
CA ILE A 121 -0.07 7.47 1.20
C ILE A 121 -0.47 8.95 1.06
N LEU A 122 0.28 9.74 0.31
CA LEU A 122 0.10 11.19 0.25
C LEU A 122 -0.99 11.61 -0.74
N VAL A 123 -1.14 10.90 -1.85
CA VAL A 123 -2.00 11.27 -2.96
C VAL A 123 -3.07 10.21 -3.22
N GLY A 124 -2.68 8.95 -3.30
CA GLY A 124 -3.56 7.84 -3.64
C GLY A 124 -4.72 7.69 -2.65
N LEU A 125 -4.44 7.51 -1.37
CA LEU A 125 -5.46 7.33 -0.33
C LEU A 125 -6.51 8.46 -0.30
N PRO A 126 -6.15 9.75 -0.30
CA PRO A 126 -7.13 10.83 -0.41
C PRO A 126 -8.02 10.75 -1.66
N ILE A 127 -7.42 10.43 -2.81
CA ILE A 127 -8.16 10.30 -4.08
C ILE A 127 -9.12 9.11 -4.01
N TYR A 128 -8.64 7.93 -3.60
CA TYR A 128 -9.45 6.71 -3.51
C TYR A 128 -10.62 6.90 -2.53
N LEU A 129 -10.36 7.51 -1.38
CA LEU A 129 -11.40 7.85 -0.41
C LEU A 129 -12.44 8.81 -0.99
N GLY A 130 -12.01 9.83 -1.76
CA GLY A 130 -12.90 10.78 -2.42
C GLY A 130 -13.83 10.09 -3.42
N VAL A 131 -13.28 9.21 -4.27
CA VAL A 131 -14.04 8.42 -5.25
C VAL A 131 -15.02 7.48 -4.55
N ILE A 132 -14.59 6.78 -3.50
CA ILE A 132 -15.42 5.83 -2.76
C ILE A 132 -16.56 6.56 -2.05
N ARG A 133 -16.33 7.70 -1.42
CA ARG A 133 -17.40 8.51 -0.81
C ARG A 133 -18.43 9.01 -1.81
N PHE A 134 -18.03 9.23 -3.04
CA PHE A 134 -18.96 9.62 -4.11
C PHE A 134 -19.81 8.43 -4.59
N LEU A 135 -19.24 7.24 -4.65
CA LEU A 135 -19.91 6.03 -5.14
C LEU A 135 -20.76 5.34 -4.05
N TRP A 136 -20.37 5.44 -2.77
CA TRP A 136 -21.10 4.89 -1.61
C TRP A 136 -21.66 6.04 -0.76
N PRO A 137 -22.80 6.57 -1.14
CA PRO A 137 -23.45 7.66 -0.41
C PRO A 137 -23.95 7.27 1.00
#